data_1d3c21cb177a8c1e3112f7c35a501eb6
#
_entry.id   1d3c21cb177a8c1e3112f7c35a501eb6
#
_cell.length_a   1.000
_cell.length_b   1.000
_cell.length_c   1.000
_cell.angle_alpha   90.00
_cell.angle_beta   90.00
_cell.angle_gamma   90.00
#
_symmetry.space_group_name_H-M   'P 1'
#
loop_
_entity.id
_entity.type
_entity.pdbx_description
1 polymer ?
#
loop_
_entity_poly.entity_id
_entity_poly.type
_entity_poly.pdbx_seq_one_letter_code
_entity_poly.pdbx_strand_id
1 'polypeptide(L)'
;MAKIIYLPLEHIDMRYTVYLDKVITNYLESSKIEFIKIYPNIPKREIKEGSFLDAPTTIEFKSKQIAKVAEMYHTDQIKSGDIIFTSDIWFPGLESIAYLNYFCNKEVKLTGFLHAGSFTDTDFVRDMERWAKNFE
;
A
#
# COMPACT_ATOMS: atom_id res chain seq x y z
N MET A 1 -9.10 17.26 12.15
CA MET A 1 -8.66 15.99 12.76
C MET A 1 -7.91 15.22 11.67
N ALA A 2 -6.79 14.57 12.01
CA ALA A 2 -6.05 13.76 11.05
C ALA A 2 -6.89 12.56 10.59
N LYS A 3 -6.85 12.25 9.30
CA LYS A 3 -7.51 11.08 8.75
C LYS A 3 -6.50 10.04 8.27
N ILE A 4 -6.95 8.84 8.06
CA ILE A 4 -6.15 7.73 7.52
C ILE A 4 -6.52 7.51 6.07
N ILE A 5 -5.51 7.53 5.20
CA ILE A 5 -5.62 7.06 3.82
C ILE A 5 -5.10 5.62 3.82
N TYR A 6 -6.02 4.67 3.67
CA TYR A 6 -5.71 3.25 3.77
C TYR A 6 -5.49 2.63 2.39
N LEU A 7 -4.30 2.04 2.22
CA LEU A 7 -3.86 1.33 1.01
C LEU A 7 -3.81 -0.18 1.30
N PRO A 8 -4.89 -0.93 1.08
CA PRO A 8 -4.89 -2.38 1.26
C PRO A 8 -4.08 -3.10 0.20
N LEU A 9 -3.74 -4.36 0.49
CA LEU A 9 -3.28 -5.30 -0.53
C LEU A 9 -4.42 -5.71 -1.46
N GLU A 10 -4.09 -6.10 -2.68
CA GLU A 10 -5.07 -6.71 -3.57
C GLU A 10 -5.64 -8.01 -2.98
N HIS A 11 -6.94 -8.22 -3.17
CA HIS A 11 -7.60 -9.45 -2.73
C HIS A 11 -7.21 -10.60 -3.65
N ILE A 12 -6.46 -11.53 -3.10
CA ILE A 12 -6.05 -12.77 -3.79
C ILE A 12 -6.78 -13.92 -3.11
N ASP A 13 -7.53 -14.69 -3.88
CA ASP A 13 -8.26 -15.85 -3.40
C ASP A 13 -7.30 -16.83 -2.68
N MET A 14 -7.76 -17.45 -1.61
CA MET A 14 -6.99 -18.36 -0.75
C MET A 14 -5.84 -17.72 0.04
N ARG A 15 -5.74 -16.38 0.06
CA ARG A 15 -4.70 -15.67 0.79
C ARG A 15 -5.26 -14.84 1.94
N TYR A 16 -4.38 -14.51 2.86
CA TYR A 16 -4.70 -13.68 4.04
C TYR A 16 -5.12 -12.24 3.70
N THR A 17 -4.89 -11.77 2.48
CA THR A 17 -5.09 -10.37 2.08
C THR A 17 -6.54 -9.92 2.25
N VAL A 18 -7.52 -10.78 1.91
CA VAL A 18 -8.95 -10.51 2.11
C VAL A 18 -9.29 -10.39 3.60
N TYR A 19 -8.77 -11.31 4.40
CA TYR A 19 -9.00 -11.31 5.85
C TYR A 19 -8.36 -10.09 6.52
N LEU A 20 -7.11 -9.77 6.18
CA LEU A 20 -6.39 -8.62 6.71
C LEU A 20 -7.14 -7.31 6.41
N ASP A 21 -7.58 -7.13 5.17
CA ASP A 21 -8.35 -5.95 4.77
C ASP A 21 -9.64 -5.83 5.56
N LYS A 22 -10.38 -6.94 5.76
CA LYS A 22 -11.60 -6.96 6.56
C LYS A 22 -11.34 -6.56 8.02
N VAL A 23 -10.31 -7.11 8.63
CA VAL A 23 -9.96 -6.81 10.04
C VAL A 23 -9.61 -5.33 10.20
N ILE A 24 -8.76 -4.80 9.33
CA ILE A 24 -8.36 -3.39 9.38
C ILE A 24 -9.55 -2.47 9.13
N THR A 25 -10.35 -2.74 8.11
CA THR A 25 -11.53 -1.92 7.80
C THR A 25 -12.51 -1.90 8.96
N ASN A 26 -12.84 -3.05 9.55
CA ASN A 26 -13.74 -3.13 10.71
C ASN A 26 -13.19 -2.36 11.91
N TYR A 27 -11.87 -2.42 12.14
CA TYR A 27 -11.24 -1.66 13.22
C TYR A 27 -11.36 -0.14 13.00
N LEU A 28 -11.07 0.34 11.79
CA LEU A 28 -11.17 1.75 11.46
C LEU A 28 -12.60 2.26 11.61
N GLU A 29 -13.58 1.51 11.13
CA GLU A 29 -15.01 1.83 11.28
C GLU A 29 -15.44 1.90 12.75
N SER A 30 -15.04 0.91 13.55
CA SER A 30 -15.38 0.85 14.98
C SER A 30 -14.72 1.94 15.82
N SER A 31 -13.52 2.37 15.42
CA SER A 31 -12.72 3.38 16.11
C SER A 31 -13.21 4.82 15.88
N LYS A 32 -14.19 5.02 15.01
CA LYS A 32 -14.70 6.34 14.60
C LYS A 32 -13.63 7.27 14.06
N ILE A 33 -12.54 6.69 13.52
CA ILE A 33 -11.47 7.43 12.86
C ILE A 33 -11.92 7.72 11.43
N GLU A 34 -11.81 8.96 10.99
CA GLU A 34 -12.03 9.30 9.59
C GLU A 34 -11.00 8.60 8.72
N PHE A 35 -11.44 7.83 7.74
CA PHE A 35 -10.53 7.17 6.80
C PHE A 35 -11.08 7.12 5.38
N ILE A 36 -10.14 7.04 4.44
CA ILE A 36 -10.42 6.83 3.02
C ILE A 36 -9.66 5.58 2.59
N LYS A 37 -10.39 4.55 2.18
CA LYS A 37 -9.82 3.32 1.63
C LYS A 37 -9.66 3.45 0.13
N ILE A 38 -8.45 3.23 -0.37
CA ILE A 38 -8.15 3.21 -1.80
C ILE A 38 -7.99 1.78 -2.28
N TYR A 39 -9.07 1.23 -2.80
CA TYR A 39 -9.10 -0.11 -3.40
C TYR A 39 -9.43 0.00 -4.89
N PRO A 40 -8.40 0.02 -5.77
CA PRO A 40 -8.61 0.16 -7.20
C PRO A 40 -9.32 -1.05 -7.80
N ASN A 41 -10.16 -0.80 -8.78
CA ASN A 41 -10.72 -1.88 -9.59
C ASN A 41 -9.70 -2.28 -10.66
N ILE A 42 -9.28 -3.55 -10.63
CA ILE A 42 -8.45 -4.18 -11.66
C ILE A 42 -9.12 -5.45 -12.13
N PRO A 43 -8.94 -5.85 -13.40
CA PRO A 43 -9.44 -7.11 -13.88
C PRO A 43 -8.87 -8.28 -13.05
N LYS A 44 -9.74 -9.20 -12.63
CA LYS A 44 -9.28 -10.46 -12.03
C LYS A 44 -8.45 -11.23 -13.06
N ARG A 45 -7.24 -11.62 -12.64
CA ARG A 45 -6.35 -12.46 -13.45
C ARG A 45 -6.03 -13.71 -12.65
N GLU A 46 -5.94 -14.84 -13.34
CA GLU A 46 -5.54 -16.08 -12.70
C GLU A 46 -4.05 -16.04 -12.39
N ILE A 47 -3.70 -16.39 -11.16
CA ILE A 47 -2.31 -16.60 -10.76
C ILE A 47 -1.90 -17.97 -11.27
N LYS A 48 -0.79 -18.04 -11.98
CA LYS A 48 -0.25 -19.31 -12.49
C LYS A 48 0.04 -20.24 -11.31
N GLU A 49 -0.30 -21.52 -11.51
CA GLU A 49 0.03 -22.56 -10.53
C GLU A 49 1.53 -22.52 -10.18
N GLY A 50 1.83 -22.57 -8.88
CA GLY A 50 3.20 -22.49 -8.37
C GLY A 50 3.77 -21.06 -8.22
N SER A 51 3.05 -20.02 -8.65
CA SER A 51 3.47 -18.63 -8.46
C SER A 51 2.92 -18.07 -7.15
N PHE A 52 3.75 -17.29 -6.45
CA PHE A 52 3.33 -16.64 -5.21
C PHE A 52 2.36 -15.47 -5.48
N LEU A 53 2.62 -14.72 -6.53
CA LEU A 53 1.80 -13.58 -6.97
C LEU A 53 1.98 -13.36 -8.49
N ASP A 54 1.07 -12.59 -9.06
CA ASP A 54 1.24 -12.06 -10.42
C ASP A 54 1.80 -10.64 -10.35
N ALA A 55 3.12 -10.51 -10.50
CA ALA A 55 3.81 -9.23 -10.30
C ALA A 55 3.27 -8.08 -11.17
N PRO A 56 2.95 -8.28 -12.47
CA PRO A 56 2.33 -7.22 -13.26
C PRO A 56 0.99 -6.73 -12.70
N THR A 57 0.13 -7.64 -12.26
CA THR A 57 -1.17 -7.31 -11.66
C THR A 57 -0.99 -6.56 -10.33
N THR A 58 -0.06 -7.02 -9.49
CA THR A 58 0.29 -6.34 -8.23
C THR A 58 0.77 -4.92 -8.49
N ILE A 59 1.64 -4.70 -9.47
CA ILE A 59 2.13 -3.37 -9.81
C ILE A 59 1.03 -2.49 -10.41
N GLU A 60 0.15 -3.04 -11.26
CA GLU A 60 -1.01 -2.30 -11.76
C GLU A 60 -1.90 -1.82 -10.62
N PHE A 61 -2.21 -2.68 -9.66
CA PHE A 61 -3.01 -2.35 -8.49
C PHE A 61 -2.36 -1.23 -7.66
N LYS A 62 -1.11 -1.40 -7.28
CA LYS A 62 -0.35 -0.44 -6.46
C LYS A 62 -0.16 0.89 -7.19
N SER A 63 0.11 0.88 -8.49
CA SER A 63 0.23 2.11 -9.28
C SER A 63 -1.06 2.91 -9.32
N LYS A 64 -2.22 2.25 -9.39
CA LYS A 64 -3.53 2.92 -9.30
C LYS A 64 -3.78 3.50 -7.91
N GLN A 65 -3.30 2.85 -6.84
CA GLN A 65 -3.35 3.43 -5.49
C GLN A 65 -2.52 4.72 -5.43
N ILE A 66 -1.28 4.70 -5.91
CA ILE A 66 -0.40 5.88 -5.94
C ILE A 66 -0.98 6.99 -6.81
N ALA A 67 -1.54 6.66 -7.98
CA ALA A 67 -2.21 7.64 -8.83
C ALA A 67 -3.37 8.33 -8.10
N LYS A 68 -4.17 7.57 -7.35
CA LYS A 68 -5.25 8.13 -6.53
C LYS A 68 -4.73 9.00 -5.40
N VAL A 69 -3.66 8.61 -4.73
CA VAL A 69 -3.00 9.44 -3.72
C VAL A 69 -2.52 10.76 -4.35
N ALA A 70 -1.88 10.72 -5.52
CA ALA A 70 -1.44 11.93 -6.22
C ALA A 70 -2.60 12.85 -6.59
N GLU A 71 -3.72 12.30 -7.07
CA GLU A 71 -4.96 13.07 -7.30
C GLU A 71 -5.45 13.75 -6.02
N MET A 72 -5.40 13.05 -4.87
CA MET A 72 -5.81 13.60 -3.58
C MET A 72 -4.87 14.73 -3.10
N TYR A 73 -3.58 14.66 -3.42
CA TYR A 73 -2.66 15.79 -3.20
C TYR A 73 -3.02 16.98 -4.08
N HIS A 74 -3.28 16.74 -5.36
CA HIS A 74 -3.65 17.77 -6.33
C HIS A 74 -4.96 18.48 -5.97
N THR A 75 -5.96 17.74 -5.48
CA THR A 75 -7.28 18.26 -5.08
C THR A 75 -7.33 18.73 -3.63
N ASP A 76 -6.20 18.78 -2.95
CA ASP A 76 -6.07 19.21 -1.55
C ASP A 76 -6.92 18.40 -0.55
N GLN A 77 -7.24 17.16 -0.89
CA GLN A 77 -7.93 16.23 0.00
C GLN A 77 -7.02 15.65 1.08
N ILE A 78 -5.70 15.62 0.85
CA ILE A 78 -4.69 15.22 1.83
C ILE A 78 -4.11 16.47 2.49
N LYS A 79 -4.04 16.47 3.82
CA LYS A 79 -3.54 17.57 4.63
C LYS A 79 -2.31 17.15 5.45
N SER A 80 -1.49 18.12 5.83
CA SER A 80 -0.45 17.86 6.83
C SER A 80 -1.04 17.30 8.11
N GLY A 81 -0.40 16.28 8.64
CA GLY A 81 -0.87 15.51 9.79
C GLY A 81 -1.70 14.28 9.45
N ASP A 82 -2.20 14.14 8.22
CA ASP A 82 -2.83 12.90 7.77
C ASP A 82 -1.84 11.73 7.73
N ILE A 83 -2.35 10.52 7.73
CA ILE A 83 -1.56 9.28 7.75
C ILE A 83 -1.91 8.45 6.53
N ILE A 84 -0.91 8.08 5.75
CA ILE A 84 -1.04 7.03 4.75
C ILE A 84 -0.61 5.71 5.41
N PHE A 85 -1.56 4.79 5.49
CA PHE A 85 -1.34 3.46 6.06
C PHE A 85 -1.45 2.39 4.97
N THR A 86 -0.38 1.60 4.80
CA THR A 86 -0.38 0.48 3.86
C THR A 86 -0.35 -0.87 4.58
N SER A 87 -1.09 -1.83 4.06
CA SER A 87 -1.07 -3.20 4.57
C SER A 87 0.26 -3.92 4.36
N ASP A 88 1.10 -3.44 3.46
CA ASP A 88 2.45 -3.94 3.25
C ASP A 88 3.35 -2.82 2.75
N ILE A 89 4.42 -2.52 3.50
CA ILE A 89 5.40 -1.50 3.10
C ILE A 89 6.34 -1.99 2.01
N TRP A 90 6.34 -3.29 1.71
CA TRP A 90 7.01 -3.83 0.53
C TRP A 90 6.19 -3.48 -0.73
N PHE A 91 6.21 -2.21 -1.08
CA PHE A 91 5.34 -1.58 -2.05
C PHE A 91 6.16 -0.66 -2.98
N PRO A 92 6.66 -1.16 -4.11
CA PRO A 92 7.32 -0.32 -5.11
C PRO A 92 6.42 0.86 -5.52
N GLY A 93 6.93 2.07 -5.39
CA GLY A 93 6.19 3.31 -5.65
C GLY A 93 5.82 4.11 -4.40
N LEU A 94 5.97 3.56 -3.18
CA LEU A 94 5.73 4.32 -1.94
C LEU A 94 6.66 5.52 -1.78
N GLU A 95 7.86 5.49 -2.35
CA GLU A 95 8.79 6.62 -2.39
C GLU A 95 8.19 7.86 -3.07
N SER A 96 7.19 7.69 -3.93
CA SER A 96 6.44 8.80 -4.53
C SER A 96 5.73 9.66 -3.49
N ILE A 97 5.39 9.11 -2.33
CA ILE A 97 4.75 9.85 -1.24
C ILE A 97 5.74 10.83 -0.61
N ALA A 98 7.01 10.42 -0.45
CA ALA A 98 8.05 11.33 0.03
C ALA A 98 8.28 12.48 -0.97
N TYR A 99 8.28 12.18 -2.26
CA TYR A 99 8.36 13.17 -3.33
C TYR A 99 7.19 14.18 -3.24
N LEU A 100 5.95 13.68 -3.12
CA LEU A 100 4.76 14.53 -3.00
C LEU A 100 4.79 15.39 -1.73
N ASN A 101 5.19 14.83 -0.59
CA ASN A 101 5.36 15.59 0.65
C ASN A 101 6.31 16.76 0.46
N TYR A 102 7.48 16.51 -0.14
CA TYR A 102 8.49 17.53 -0.33
C TYR A 102 8.00 18.66 -1.25
N PHE A 103 7.51 18.32 -2.45
CA PHE A 103 7.11 19.34 -3.44
C PHE A 103 5.77 20.02 -3.15
N CYS A 104 4.86 19.35 -2.44
CA CYS A 104 3.59 19.95 -2.03
C CYS A 104 3.66 20.61 -0.65
N ASN A 105 4.84 20.61 0.00
CA ASN A 105 5.06 21.14 1.35
C ASN A 105 4.02 20.61 2.35
N LYS A 106 3.84 19.30 2.40
CA LYS A 106 2.93 18.60 3.32
C LYS A 106 3.70 17.62 4.19
N GLU A 107 3.28 17.51 5.44
CA GLU A 107 3.81 16.57 6.43
C GLU A 107 2.81 15.42 6.63
N VAL A 108 2.73 14.52 5.66
CA VAL A 108 1.91 13.31 5.75
C VAL A 108 2.78 12.15 6.22
N LYS A 109 2.31 11.44 7.23
CA LYS A 109 3.03 10.27 7.76
C LYS A 109 2.74 9.04 6.93
N LEU A 110 3.79 8.29 6.60
CA LEU A 110 3.68 6.98 5.97
C LEU A 110 3.97 5.89 7.02
N THR A 111 3.08 4.91 7.12
CA THR A 111 3.22 3.77 8.02
C THR A 111 2.60 2.52 7.43
N GLY A 112 2.97 1.36 7.95
CA GLY A 112 2.42 0.09 7.48
C GLY A 112 3.04 -1.12 8.15
N PHE A 113 2.68 -2.30 7.66
CA PHE A 113 3.28 -3.57 8.07
C PHE A 113 4.37 -3.99 7.09
N LEU A 114 5.43 -4.60 7.60
CA LEU A 114 6.41 -5.34 6.80
C LEU A 114 6.17 -6.83 7.00
N HIS A 115 5.64 -7.49 5.97
CA HIS A 115 5.39 -8.93 6.00
C HIS A 115 6.58 -9.75 5.51
N ALA A 116 7.37 -9.19 4.60
CA ALA A 116 8.54 -9.81 4.01
C ALA A 116 9.64 -8.76 3.83
N GLY A 117 10.90 -9.18 3.90
CA GLY A 117 12.03 -8.27 3.74
C GLY A 117 13.23 -8.94 3.09
N SER A 118 13.95 -8.20 2.23
CA SER A 118 15.12 -8.71 1.50
C SER A 118 16.31 -9.02 2.41
N PHE A 119 16.29 -8.55 3.65
CA PHE A 119 17.31 -8.83 4.67
C PHE A 119 17.06 -10.12 5.44
N THR A 120 15.94 -10.81 5.22
CA THR A 120 15.61 -12.07 5.88
C THR A 120 16.10 -13.24 5.05
N ASP A 121 17.06 -14.02 5.58
CA ASP A 121 17.73 -15.11 4.86
C ASP A 121 16.79 -16.21 4.35
N THR A 122 15.63 -16.37 4.96
CA THR A 122 14.63 -17.38 4.60
C THR A 122 13.48 -16.85 3.75
N ASP A 123 13.49 -15.56 3.44
CA ASP A 123 12.42 -14.94 2.65
C ASP A 123 12.70 -15.05 1.15
N PHE A 124 11.62 -15.23 0.37
CA PHE A 124 11.74 -15.33 -1.10
C PHE A 124 12.19 -14.00 -1.75
N VAL A 125 12.00 -12.86 -1.07
CA VAL A 125 12.43 -11.54 -1.55
C VAL A 125 13.92 -11.29 -1.36
N ARG A 126 14.64 -12.19 -0.66
CA ARG A 126 16.09 -12.08 -0.46
C ARG A 126 16.85 -11.89 -1.77
N ASP A 127 16.49 -12.65 -2.80
CA ASP A 127 17.16 -12.58 -4.11
C ASP A 127 16.92 -11.25 -4.83
N MET A 128 15.99 -10.44 -4.33
CA MET A 128 15.68 -9.11 -4.85
C MET A 128 16.47 -7.99 -4.15
N GLU A 129 17.40 -8.33 -3.25
CA GLU A 129 18.13 -7.42 -2.38
C GLU A 129 18.69 -6.18 -3.10
N ARG A 130 19.22 -6.35 -4.31
CA ARG A 130 19.87 -5.25 -5.04
C ARG A 130 18.98 -4.05 -5.31
N TRP A 131 17.70 -4.28 -5.59
CA TRP A 131 16.76 -3.22 -5.90
C TRP A 131 15.72 -2.99 -4.80
N ALA A 132 15.42 -4.00 -4.00
CA ALA A 132 14.48 -3.89 -2.89
C ALA A 132 14.96 -2.89 -1.82
N LYS A 133 16.25 -2.79 -1.57
CA LYS A 133 16.85 -1.81 -0.64
C LYS A 133 16.50 -0.36 -0.93
N ASN A 134 16.01 -0.06 -2.11
CA ASN A 134 15.63 1.31 -2.46
C ASN A 134 14.33 1.76 -1.79
N PHE A 135 13.51 0.83 -1.29
CA PHE A 135 12.24 1.16 -0.63
C PHE A 135 12.02 0.42 0.71
N GLU A 136 12.91 -0.45 1.13
CA GLU A 136 13.00 -0.98 2.49
C GLU A 136 13.79 -0.03 3.40
#